data_19be1edc3a787611e3d8606ba4caa7a0
#
_entry.id   19be1edc3a787611e3d8606ba4caa7a0
#
_cell.length_a   1.000
_cell.length_b   1.000
_cell.length_c   1.000
_cell.angle_alpha   90.00
_cell.angle_beta   90.00
_cell.angle_gamma   90.00
#
_symmetry.space_group_name_H-M   'P 1'
#
loop_
_entity.id
_entity.type
_entity.pdbx_description
1 polymer ?
#
loop_
_entity_poly.entity_id
_entity_poly.type
_entity_poly.pdbx_seq_one_letter_code
_entity_poly.pdbx_strand_id
1 'polypeptide(L)'
;MEIRCEGHTDDAKLPSSAKYPSNWELSAARSLNIVRLMNKHVGMPEKYFSALGYGEHRPVIDVSIISNFTEKQRARAMNRRVEIYLDAFLNEKTDLEVQYNI
;
A
#
# COMPACT_ATOMS: atom_id res chain seq x y z
N MET A 1 -17.53 6.25 -9.39
CA MET A 1 -16.53 6.45 -8.34
C MET A 1 -15.58 5.25 -8.33
N GLU A 2 -14.32 5.52 -8.23
CA GLU A 2 -13.30 4.49 -8.07
C GLU A 2 -12.45 4.79 -6.85
N ILE A 3 -12.17 3.76 -6.07
CA ILE A 3 -11.28 3.84 -4.92
C ILE A 3 -10.16 2.84 -5.18
N ARG A 4 -8.95 3.36 -5.40
CA ARG A 4 -7.78 2.54 -5.69
C ARG A 4 -6.92 2.41 -4.45
N CYS A 5 -6.67 1.17 -4.02
CA CYS A 5 -5.79 0.87 -2.91
C CYS A 5 -4.48 0.32 -3.46
N GLU A 6 -3.36 0.97 -3.14
CA GLU A 6 -2.02 0.61 -3.61
C GLU A 6 -1.16 0.19 -2.43
N GLY A 7 -0.79 -1.09 -2.41
CA GLY A 7 0.04 -1.65 -1.34
C GLY A 7 1.52 -1.54 -1.66
N HIS A 8 2.32 -1.27 -0.63
CA HIS A 8 3.76 -1.14 -0.72
C HIS A 8 4.45 -1.84 0.44
N THR A 9 5.62 -2.39 0.16
CA THR A 9 6.47 -2.99 1.19
C THR A 9 7.78 -2.22 1.32
N ASP A 10 8.57 -2.57 2.34
CA ASP A 10 9.98 -2.19 2.36
C ASP A 10 10.81 -3.12 1.48
N ASP A 11 12.13 -2.91 1.48
CA ASP A 11 13.08 -3.66 0.66
C ASP A 11 13.54 -4.97 1.30
N ALA A 12 13.09 -5.31 2.49
CA ALA A 12 13.48 -6.53 3.16
C ALA A 12 12.90 -7.75 2.44
N LYS A 13 13.76 -8.74 2.17
CA LYS A 13 13.30 -10.01 1.60
C LYS A 13 12.49 -10.78 2.61
N LEU A 14 11.40 -11.39 2.15
CA LEU A 14 10.62 -12.29 2.97
C LEU A 14 11.40 -13.61 3.18
N PRO A 15 11.36 -14.15 4.41
CA PRO A 15 11.96 -15.47 4.65
C PRO A 15 11.20 -16.55 3.88
N SER A 16 11.87 -17.68 3.63
CA SER A 16 11.27 -18.81 2.93
C SER A 16 10.04 -19.38 3.64
N SER A 17 9.96 -19.18 4.95
CA SER A 17 8.83 -19.60 5.79
C SER A 17 7.65 -18.62 5.77
N ALA A 18 7.78 -17.47 5.08
CA ALA A 18 6.73 -16.47 5.04
C ALA A 18 5.48 -16.99 4.32
N LYS A 19 4.33 -16.44 4.72
CA LYS A 19 3.04 -16.78 4.12
C LYS A 19 2.98 -16.43 2.64
N TYR A 20 3.67 -15.38 2.21
CA TYR A 20 3.66 -14.89 0.84
C TYR A 20 5.00 -15.17 0.17
N PRO A 21 4.99 -15.54 -1.14
CA PRO A 21 6.23 -15.86 -1.87
C PRO A 21 7.16 -14.66 -2.06
N SER A 22 6.61 -13.47 -2.17
CA SER A 22 7.40 -12.26 -2.40
C SER A 22 6.68 -11.02 -1.89
N ASN A 23 7.37 -9.89 -1.94
CA ASN A 23 6.79 -8.59 -1.60
C ASN A 23 5.67 -8.17 -2.56
N TRP A 24 5.64 -8.71 -3.78
CA TRP A 24 4.53 -8.50 -4.69
C TRP A 24 3.21 -9.00 -4.11
N GLU A 25 3.16 -10.26 -3.71
CA GLU A 25 1.97 -10.86 -3.14
C GLU A 25 1.61 -10.25 -1.79
N LEU A 26 2.61 -9.95 -0.97
CA LEU A 26 2.39 -9.30 0.32
C LEU A 26 1.73 -7.92 0.16
N SER A 27 2.24 -7.10 -0.74
CA SER A 27 1.68 -5.76 -0.98
C SER A 27 0.27 -5.82 -1.56
N ALA A 28 0.02 -6.74 -2.47
CA ALA A 28 -1.31 -6.94 -3.04
C ALA A 28 -2.32 -7.41 -1.97
N ALA A 29 -1.90 -8.32 -1.08
CA ALA A 29 -2.73 -8.79 0.01
C ALA A 29 -3.08 -7.67 1.00
N ARG A 30 -2.12 -6.80 1.30
CA ARG A 30 -2.36 -5.67 2.19
C ARG A 30 -3.38 -4.69 1.61
N SER A 31 -3.26 -4.36 0.34
CA SER A 31 -4.23 -3.48 -0.31
C SER A 31 -5.63 -4.11 -0.34
N LEU A 32 -5.72 -5.41 -0.60
CA LEU A 32 -6.98 -6.13 -0.58
C LEU A 32 -7.61 -6.16 0.82
N ASN A 33 -6.80 -6.28 1.86
CA ASN A 33 -7.29 -6.21 3.25
C ASN A 33 -7.92 -4.86 3.55
N ILE A 34 -7.38 -3.77 3.03
CA ILE A 34 -7.98 -2.44 3.18
C ILE A 34 -9.35 -2.39 2.50
N VAL A 35 -9.48 -2.94 1.29
CA VAL A 35 -10.77 -3.02 0.60
C VAL A 35 -11.80 -3.73 1.48
N ARG A 36 -11.44 -4.88 2.05
CA ARG A 36 -12.33 -5.66 2.90
C ARG A 36 -12.71 -4.91 4.19
N LEU A 37 -11.75 -4.22 4.79
CA LEU A 37 -12.03 -3.42 5.99
C LEU A 37 -12.98 -2.27 5.69
N MET A 38 -12.80 -1.59 4.59
CA MET A 38 -13.69 -0.49 4.20
C MET A 38 -15.09 -1.00 3.85
N ASN A 39 -15.19 -2.14 3.19
CA ASN A 39 -16.47 -2.75 2.93
C ASN A 39 -17.18 -3.15 4.23
N LYS A 40 -16.45 -3.77 5.16
CA LYS A 40 -17.01 -4.26 6.42
C LYS A 40 -17.41 -3.13 7.37
N HIS A 41 -16.54 -2.13 7.55
CA HIS A 41 -16.73 -1.12 8.60
C HIS A 41 -17.38 0.17 8.12
N VAL A 42 -17.23 0.49 6.84
CA VAL A 42 -17.80 1.72 6.26
C VAL A 42 -19.01 1.42 5.38
N GLY A 43 -19.17 0.16 4.97
CA GLY A 43 -20.29 -0.24 4.11
C GLY A 43 -20.10 0.12 2.64
N MET A 44 -18.86 0.44 2.22
CA MET A 44 -18.55 0.77 0.84
C MET A 44 -18.61 -0.48 -0.03
N PRO A 45 -19.42 -0.50 -1.10
CA PRO A 45 -19.49 -1.68 -1.97
C PRO A 45 -18.14 -2.00 -2.63
N GLU A 46 -17.79 -3.27 -2.66
CA GLU A 46 -16.50 -3.72 -3.23
C GLU A 46 -16.33 -3.36 -4.71
N LYS A 47 -17.43 -3.23 -5.44
CA LYS A 47 -17.39 -2.88 -6.87
C LYS A 47 -16.71 -1.54 -7.18
N TYR A 48 -16.59 -0.66 -6.19
CA TYR A 48 -15.91 0.63 -6.36
C TYR A 48 -14.40 0.55 -6.20
N PHE A 49 -13.88 -0.58 -5.72
CA PHE A 49 -12.48 -0.69 -5.37
C PHE A 49 -11.65 -1.37 -6.46
N SER A 50 -10.40 -0.94 -6.53
CA SER A 50 -9.32 -1.69 -7.14
C SER A 50 -8.20 -1.84 -6.12
N ALA A 51 -7.49 -2.96 -6.19
CA ALA A 51 -6.39 -3.27 -5.28
C ALA A 51 -5.17 -3.63 -6.10
N LEU A 52 -4.05 -2.97 -5.81
CA LEU A 52 -2.78 -3.18 -6.50
C LEU A 52 -1.66 -3.40 -5.49
N GLY A 53 -0.64 -4.15 -5.89
CA GLY A 53 0.58 -4.31 -5.13
C GLY A 53 1.77 -3.90 -5.97
N TYR A 54 2.59 -3.01 -5.43
CA TYR A 54 3.83 -2.57 -6.08
C TYR A 54 5.07 -3.23 -5.50
N GLY A 55 4.92 -4.06 -4.46
CA GLY A 55 6.06 -4.65 -3.77
C GLY A 55 6.95 -3.57 -3.15
N GLU A 56 8.25 -3.74 -3.28
CA GLU A 56 9.26 -2.81 -2.77
C GLU A 56 9.66 -1.74 -3.77
N HIS A 57 9.07 -1.73 -4.97
CA HIS A 57 9.60 -1.02 -6.13
C HIS A 57 9.21 0.45 -6.20
N ARG A 58 8.37 0.93 -5.29
CA ARG A 58 7.96 2.34 -5.24
C ARG A 58 8.11 2.91 -3.83
N PRO A 59 9.35 2.99 -3.32
CA PRO A 59 9.58 3.53 -1.99
C PRO A 59 9.30 5.03 -1.93
N VAL A 60 8.81 5.50 -0.79
CA VAL A 60 8.74 6.92 -0.50
C VAL A 60 10.14 7.47 -0.22
N ILE A 61 10.96 6.66 0.45
CA ILE A 61 12.33 7.00 0.80
C ILE A 61 13.25 5.91 0.27
N ASP A 62 14.25 6.31 -0.50
CA ASP A 62 15.28 5.40 -0.98
C ASP A 62 16.22 5.01 0.16
N VAL A 63 16.07 3.79 0.65
CA VAL A 63 16.85 3.28 1.78
C VAL A 63 18.32 3.08 1.42
N SER A 64 18.64 2.87 0.14
CA SER A 64 20.02 2.60 -0.31
C SER A 64 20.99 3.75 -0.06
N ILE A 65 20.49 4.99 0.06
CA ILE A 65 21.30 6.18 0.31
C ILE A 65 21.49 6.46 1.80
N ILE A 66 20.87 5.70 2.67
CA ILE A 66 20.93 5.91 4.13
C ILE A 66 21.96 4.94 4.71
N SER A 67 22.92 5.47 5.48
CA SER A 67 23.96 4.66 6.10
C SER A 67 23.65 4.28 7.55
N ASN A 68 22.89 5.12 8.28
CA ASN A 68 22.54 4.86 9.67
C ASN A 68 21.44 3.81 9.78
N PHE A 69 21.69 2.77 10.59
CA PHE A 69 20.76 1.66 10.75
C PHE A 69 19.38 2.10 11.26
N THR A 70 19.37 2.95 12.30
CA THR A 70 18.11 3.42 12.88
C THR A 70 17.29 4.22 11.89
N GLU A 71 17.94 5.08 11.10
CA GLU A 71 17.26 5.84 10.06
C GLU A 71 16.76 4.96 8.91
N LYS A 72 17.54 3.93 8.56
CA LYS A 72 17.07 2.92 7.58
C LYS A 72 15.78 2.26 8.04
N GLN A 73 15.70 1.87 9.32
CA GLN A 73 14.50 1.22 9.84
C GLN A 73 13.29 2.14 9.86
N ARG A 74 13.50 3.42 10.15
CA ARG A 74 12.43 4.42 10.07
C ARG A 74 11.95 4.61 8.63
N ALA A 75 12.87 4.68 7.68
CA ALA A 75 12.54 4.79 6.27
C ALA A 75 11.77 3.56 5.76
N ARG A 76 12.20 2.36 6.17
CA ARG A 76 11.49 1.12 5.85
C ARG A 76 10.06 1.13 6.41
N ALA A 77 9.88 1.60 7.63
CA ALA A 77 8.56 1.72 8.23
C ALA A 77 7.64 2.64 7.41
N MET A 78 8.18 3.73 6.89
CA MET A 78 7.41 4.64 6.03
C MET A 78 7.10 4.04 4.65
N ASN A 79 7.98 3.19 4.14
CA ASN A 79 7.75 2.51 2.87
C ASN A 79 6.67 1.43 2.97
N ARG A 80 6.46 0.83 4.14
CA ARG A 80 5.38 -0.13 4.38
C ARG A 80 4.07 0.63 4.57
N ARG A 81 3.27 0.68 3.50
CA ARG A 81 2.05 1.49 3.51
C ARG A 81 1.02 1.00 2.50
N VAL A 82 -0.20 1.44 2.66
CA VAL A 82 -1.21 1.41 1.61
C VAL A 82 -1.63 2.84 1.31
N GLU A 83 -1.59 3.22 0.06
CA GLU A 83 -2.07 4.50 -0.42
C GLU A 83 -3.46 4.33 -0.99
N ILE A 84 -4.38 5.23 -0.62
CA ILE A 84 -5.75 5.18 -1.07
C ILE A 84 -6.04 6.42 -1.91
N TYR A 85 -6.48 6.18 -3.15
CA TYR A 85 -6.82 7.23 -4.09
C TYR A 85 -8.30 7.20 -4.38
N LEU A 86 -8.96 8.33 -4.20
CA LEU A 86 -10.37 8.50 -4.50
C LEU A 86 -10.52 9.25 -5.80
N ASP A 87 -11.21 8.64 -6.76
CA ASP A 87 -11.56 9.28 -8.02
C ASP A 87 -13.06 9.59 -7.98
N ALA A 88 -13.38 10.86 -7.86
CA ALA A 88 -14.75 11.29 -7.73
C ALA A 88 -15.43 11.42 -9.10
N PHE A 89 -16.75 11.23 -9.12
CA PHE A 89 -17.60 11.24 -10.31
C PHE A 89 -17.82 12.58 -10.94
N LEU A 90 -17.07 13.55 -10.63
CA LEU A 90 -17.28 14.84 -11.24
C LEU A 90 -16.50 14.88 -12.54
N ASN A 91 -17.01 15.62 -13.51
CA ASN A 91 -16.36 15.80 -14.81
C ASN A 91 -14.93 16.32 -14.69
N GLU A 92 -14.56 16.77 -13.53
CA GLU A 92 -13.19 17.09 -13.18
C GLU A 92 -12.67 16.02 -12.22
N LYS A 93 -11.54 15.43 -12.60
CA LYS A 93 -10.87 14.46 -11.73
C LYS A 93 -10.28 15.18 -10.54
N THR A 94 -10.88 14.95 -9.39
CA THR A 94 -10.29 15.38 -8.12
C THR A 94 -9.77 14.14 -7.42
N ASP A 95 -8.45 14.02 -7.32
CA ASP A 95 -7.82 12.93 -6.62
C ASP A 95 -7.55 13.37 -5.18
N LEU A 96 -8.16 12.66 -4.24
CA LEU A 96 -7.83 12.78 -2.84
C LEU A 96 -6.90 11.62 -2.48
N GLU A 97 -5.71 11.97 -2.03
CA GLU A 97 -4.73 10.99 -1.61
C GLU A 97 -4.72 10.87 -0.09
N VAL A 98 -4.89 9.64 0.40
CA VAL A 98 -4.79 9.33 1.83
C VAL A 98 -3.83 8.17 2.00
N GLN A 99 -2.84 8.33 2.88
CA GLN A 99 -1.84 7.31 3.15
C GLN A 99 -2.03 6.71 4.53
N TYR A 100 -2.00 5.37 4.60
CA TYR A 100 -2.00 4.63 5.85
C TYR A 100 -0.77 3.76 5.93
N ASN A 101 -0.03 3.87 7.03
CA ASN A 101 1.09 2.98 7.34
C ASN A 101 0.56 1.78 8.11
N ILE A 102 0.75 0.62 7.52
CA ILE A 102 0.25 -0.64 8.09
C ILE A 102 1.41 -1.58 8.41
#